data_2509c1e5037a0d514f4fd6aa7710b680
#
_entry.id   2509c1e5037a0d514f4fd6aa7710b680
#
_cell.length_a   1.000
_cell.length_b   1.000
_cell.length_c   1.000
_cell.angle_alpha   90.00
_cell.angle_beta   90.00
_cell.angle_gamma   90.00
#
_symmetry.space_group_name_H-M   'P 1'
#
loop_
_entity.id
_entity.type
_entity.pdbx_description
1 polymer ?
#
loop_
_entity_poly.entity_id
_entity_poly.type
_entity_poly.pdbx_seq_one_letter_code
_entity_poly.pdbx_strand_id
1 'polypeptide(L)'
;MPFGLCNAPATFQRCMMSIFSDMAEDFIEIFMDDFFVFGPSFDICLMNLSKVLQRCEETNLVLNWEKCHFMVREGIVLGHKISSNGIEVDKAKVEIIEKLPPPNFIRAIRSFLGHVGFYRRFIKDFSKISKPLSNLLIKDTPFVFSTKCQQAFKTLKQALVNAPIMVTPDWDLSFELMCDASDFALGAVLG
;
A
#
# COMPACT_ATOMS: atom_id res chain seq x y z
N MET A 1 8.36 -22.26 -8.24
CA MET A 1 8.28 -22.88 -6.89
C MET A 1 6.84 -23.28 -6.60
N PRO A 2 6.57 -24.39 -5.92
CA PRO A 2 5.21 -24.75 -5.53
C PRO A 2 4.62 -23.70 -4.57
N PHE A 3 3.33 -23.40 -4.74
CA PHE A 3 2.61 -22.52 -3.82
C PHE A 3 2.46 -23.19 -2.44
N GLY A 4 2.50 -22.37 -1.38
CA GLY A 4 2.23 -22.80 0.00
C GLY A 4 3.46 -23.13 0.84
N LEU A 5 4.67 -23.09 0.30
CA LEU A 5 5.89 -23.18 1.08
C LEU A 5 6.14 -21.86 1.82
N CYS A 6 6.44 -21.89 3.12
CA CYS A 6 6.61 -20.69 3.94
C CYS A 6 7.80 -19.80 3.52
N ASN A 7 8.82 -20.38 2.91
CA ASN A 7 10.02 -19.67 2.41
C ASN A 7 9.92 -19.28 0.92
N ALA A 8 8.87 -19.68 0.19
CA ALA A 8 8.76 -19.43 -1.24
C ALA A 8 8.79 -17.92 -1.57
N PRO A 9 8.03 -17.04 -0.90
CA PRO A 9 8.05 -15.62 -1.22
C PRO A 9 9.43 -14.98 -1.04
N ALA A 10 10.09 -15.27 0.08
CA ALA A 10 11.41 -14.71 0.38
C ALA A 10 12.51 -15.22 -0.58
N THR A 11 12.43 -16.48 -1.00
CA THR A 11 13.35 -17.04 -1.99
C THR A 11 13.11 -16.46 -3.37
N PHE A 12 11.84 -16.28 -3.76
CA PHE A 12 11.47 -15.66 -5.02
C PHE A 12 11.95 -14.22 -5.09
N GLN A 13 11.70 -13.41 -4.05
CA GLN A 13 12.16 -12.02 -3.97
C GLN A 13 13.68 -11.93 -4.11
N ARG A 14 14.44 -12.79 -3.41
CA ARG A 14 15.91 -12.84 -3.55
C ARG A 14 16.37 -13.21 -4.96
N CYS A 15 15.66 -14.12 -5.62
CA CYS A 15 15.97 -14.49 -6.99
C CYS A 15 15.76 -13.31 -7.94
N MET A 16 14.63 -12.61 -7.82
CA MET A 16 14.33 -11.43 -8.64
C MET A 16 15.34 -10.30 -8.40
N MET A 17 15.67 -10.02 -7.15
CA MET A 17 16.71 -9.04 -6.79
C MET A 17 18.09 -9.44 -7.36
N SER A 18 18.41 -10.72 -7.42
CA SER A 18 19.68 -11.20 -8.02
C SER A 18 19.71 -11.04 -9.54
N ILE A 19 18.58 -11.27 -10.21
CA ILE A 19 18.48 -11.15 -11.68
C ILE A 19 18.65 -9.70 -12.13
N PHE A 20 18.11 -8.74 -11.38
CA PHE A 20 18.08 -7.33 -11.72
C PHE A 20 18.95 -6.45 -10.79
N SER A 21 19.95 -7.04 -10.13
CA SER A 21 20.76 -6.35 -9.09
C SER A 21 21.48 -5.10 -9.59
N ASP A 22 21.85 -5.08 -10.87
CA ASP A 22 22.53 -3.97 -11.54
C ASP A 22 21.58 -2.89 -12.09
N MET A 23 20.28 -3.11 -11.97
CA MET A 23 19.23 -2.21 -12.45
C MET A 23 18.32 -1.74 -11.32
N ALA A 24 18.29 -2.49 -10.20
CA ALA A 24 17.48 -2.17 -9.04
C ALA A 24 17.89 -0.82 -8.44
N GLU A 25 16.91 -0.02 -8.00
CA GLU A 25 17.06 1.33 -7.47
C GLU A 25 17.40 2.41 -8.52
N ASP A 26 18.04 2.05 -9.64
CA ASP A 26 18.34 3.00 -10.70
C ASP A 26 17.11 3.32 -11.56
N PHE A 27 16.43 2.29 -12.08
CA PHE A 27 15.28 2.46 -12.96
C PHE A 27 14.25 1.32 -12.91
N ILE A 28 14.42 0.36 -12.02
CA ILE A 28 13.44 -0.71 -11.76
C ILE A 28 13.25 -0.91 -10.26
N GLU A 29 12.00 -0.94 -9.84
CA GLU A 29 11.61 -1.39 -8.51
C GLU A 29 10.99 -2.78 -8.60
N ILE A 30 11.35 -3.65 -7.67
CA ILE A 30 10.94 -5.06 -7.68
C ILE A 30 10.24 -5.39 -6.36
N PHE A 31 8.99 -5.77 -6.45
CA PHE A 31 8.25 -6.25 -5.30
C PHE A 31 7.57 -7.58 -5.63
N MET A 32 8.14 -8.67 -5.14
CA MET A 32 7.70 -10.04 -5.44
C MET A 32 7.67 -10.28 -6.96
N ASP A 33 6.48 -10.45 -7.52
CA ASP A 33 6.22 -10.69 -8.94
C ASP A 33 5.89 -9.42 -9.74
N ASP A 34 5.81 -8.27 -9.07
CA ASP A 34 5.53 -6.98 -9.72
C ASP A 34 6.83 -6.21 -9.99
N PHE A 35 7.00 -5.72 -11.22
CA PHE A 35 8.11 -4.88 -11.64
C PHE A 35 7.60 -3.50 -12.07
N PHE A 36 8.27 -2.47 -11.60
CA PHE A 36 7.96 -1.07 -11.94
C PHE A 36 9.18 -0.44 -12.60
N VAL A 37 9.12 -0.28 -13.92
CA VAL A 37 10.18 0.36 -14.70
C VAL A 37 9.85 1.83 -14.88
N PHE A 38 10.79 2.71 -14.60
CA PHE A 38 10.59 4.14 -14.65
C PHE A 38 11.77 4.88 -15.31
N GLY A 39 11.55 6.15 -15.57
CA GLY A 39 12.56 7.06 -16.11
C GLY A 39 12.06 8.50 -16.15
N PRO A 40 12.95 9.49 -16.16
CA PRO A 40 12.61 10.92 -16.13
C PRO A 40 11.92 11.41 -17.42
N SER A 41 12.03 10.66 -18.52
CA SER A 41 11.35 10.95 -19.78
C SER A 41 10.82 9.67 -20.42
N PHE A 42 9.90 9.83 -21.38
CA PHE A 42 9.36 8.70 -22.14
C PHE A 42 10.45 7.87 -22.83
N ASP A 43 11.40 8.54 -23.51
CA ASP A 43 12.46 7.85 -24.25
C ASP A 43 13.39 7.08 -23.31
N ILE A 44 13.75 7.67 -22.18
CA ILE A 44 14.59 7.00 -21.18
C ILE A 44 13.84 5.83 -20.56
N CYS A 45 12.55 6.00 -20.23
CA CYS A 45 11.73 4.90 -19.71
C CYS A 45 11.62 3.75 -20.73
N LEU A 46 11.45 4.05 -22.02
CA LEU A 46 11.41 3.04 -23.09
C LEU A 46 12.76 2.31 -23.23
N MET A 47 13.86 3.03 -23.14
CA MET A 47 15.20 2.43 -23.15
C MET A 47 15.41 1.52 -21.93
N ASN A 48 14.99 1.96 -20.74
CA ASN A 48 15.07 1.16 -19.53
C ASN A 48 14.21 -0.10 -19.61
N LEU A 49 12.97 0.04 -20.13
CA LEU A 49 12.11 -1.10 -20.39
C LEU A 49 12.76 -2.12 -21.34
N SER A 50 13.41 -1.66 -22.41
CA SER A 50 14.13 -2.55 -23.34
C SER A 50 15.22 -3.34 -22.65
N LYS A 51 15.98 -2.76 -21.73
CA LYS A 51 17.00 -3.45 -20.92
C LYS A 51 16.38 -4.52 -20.01
N VAL A 52 15.26 -4.19 -19.37
CA VAL A 52 14.55 -5.12 -18.49
C VAL A 52 14.00 -6.30 -19.29
N LEU A 53 13.37 -6.05 -20.45
CA LEU A 53 12.86 -7.12 -21.31
C LEU A 53 13.98 -8.00 -21.87
N GLN A 54 15.11 -7.43 -22.24
CA GLN A 54 16.31 -8.20 -22.63
C GLN A 54 16.78 -9.10 -21.49
N ARG A 55 16.84 -8.62 -20.26
CA ARG A 55 17.21 -9.41 -19.09
C ARG A 55 16.21 -10.55 -18.83
N CYS A 56 14.91 -10.30 -19.02
CA CYS A 56 13.88 -11.34 -18.94
C CYS A 56 14.11 -12.44 -19.97
N GLU A 57 14.48 -12.08 -21.21
CA GLU A 57 14.81 -13.04 -22.26
C GLU A 57 16.07 -13.85 -21.92
N GLU A 58 17.16 -13.20 -21.52
CA GLU A 58 18.42 -13.85 -21.12
C GLU A 58 18.25 -14.85 -19.96
N THR A 59 17.33 -14.57 -19.04
CA THR A 59 17.05 -15.40 -17.86
C THR A 59 15.87 -16.34 -18.03
N ASN A 60 15.23 -16.37 -19.21
CA ASN A 60 14.00 -17.12 -19.50
C ASN A 60 12.86 -16.78 -18.51
N LEU A 61 12.75 -15.53 -18.07
CA LEU A 61 11.68 -15.06 -17.21
C LEU A 61 10.46 -14.70 -18.06
N VAL A 62 9.36 -15.42 -17.84
CA VAL A 62 8.13 -15.22 -18.59
C VAL A 62 7.23 -14.20 -17.87
N LEU A 63 6.88 -13.12 -18.56
CA LEU A 63 5.97 -12.10 -18.07
C LEU A 63 4.52 -12.42 -18.46
N ASN A 64 3.58 -12.13 -17.56
CA ASN A 64 2.15 -12.19 -17.89
C ASN A 64 1.74 -10.88 -18.57
N TRP A 65 1.77 -10.87 -19.91
CA TRP A 65 1.48 -9.70 -20.72
C TRP A 65 0.07 -9.11 -20.50
N GLU A 66 -0.93 -9.94 -20.13
CA GLU A 66 -2.29 -9.49 -19.85
C GLU A 66 -2.36 -8.59 -18.60
N LYS A 67 -1.40 -8.74 -17.68
CA LYS A 67 -1.27 -7.92 -16.48
C LYS A 67 -0.27 -6.77 -16.63
N CYS A 68 0.44 -6.70 -17.75
CA CYS A 68 1.41 -5.64 -17.99
C CYS A 68 0.71 -4.36 -18.46
N HIS A 69 1.12 -3.24 -17.87
CA HIS A 69 0.68 -1.90 -18.26
C HIS A 69 1.90 -1.10 -18.71
N PHE A 70 1.93 -0.70 -19.98
CA PHE A 70 3.07 -0.01 -20.57
C PHE A 70 2.78 1.47 -20.75
N MET A 71 3.78 2.31 -20.44
CA MET A 71 3.78 3.76 -20.67
C MET A 71 2.52 4.47 -20.16
N VAL A 72 2.06 4.06 -18.98
CA VAL A 72 0.91 4.68 -18.30
C VAL A 72 1.36 5.89 -17.48
N ARG A 73 0.52 6.93 -17.40
CA ARG A 73 0.79 8.12 -16.58
C ARG A 73 0.39 7.94 -15.12
N GLU A 74 -0.46 6.99 -14.85
CA GLU A 74 -0.93 6.61 -13.52
C GLU A 74 -1.26 5.13 -13.48
N GLY A 75 -1.12 4.50 -12.33
CA GLY A 75 -1.40 3.08 -12.16
C GLY A 75 -1.65 2.72 -10.71
N ILE A 76 -2.15 1.50 -10.49
CA ILE A 76 -2.29 0.93 -9.15
C ILE A 76 -1.03 0.15 -8.83
N VAL A 77 -0.27 0.65 -7.86
CA VAL A 77 0.97 0.05 -7.38
C VAL A 77 0.78 -0.35 -5.93
N LEU A 78 0.93 -1.64 -5.63
CA LEU A 78 0.78 -2.19 -4.28
C LEU A 78 -0.50 -1.69 -3.56
N GLY A 79 -1.60 -1.58 -4.30
CA GLY A 79 -2.89 -1.16 -3.76
C GLY A 79 -3.04 0.34 -3.51
N HIS A 80 -2.15 1.17 -4.03
CA HIS A 80 -2.26 2.62 -4.04
C HIS A 80 -2.29 3.11 -5.49
N LYS A 81 -3.06 4.15 -5.77
CA LYS A 81 -2.96 4.85 -7.04
C LYS A 81 -1.76 5.80 -7.00
N ILE A 82 -0.85 5.63 -7.94
CA ILE A 82 0.34 6.47 -8.12
C ILE A 82 0.17 7.30 -9.38
N SER A 83 0.44 8.58 -9.28
CA SER A 83 0.42 9.53 -10.40
C SER A 83 1.43 10.65 -10.18
N SER A 84 1.56 11.56 -11.14
CA SER A 84 2.39 12.78 -10.99
C SER A 84 1.92 13.68 -9.84
N ASN A 85 0.66 13.55 -9.38
CA ASN A 85 0.12 14.32 -8.27
C ASN A 85 0.49 13.72 -6.90
N GLY A 86 1.02 12.50 -6.87
CA GLY A 86 1.38 11.79 -5.66
C GLY A 86 0.68 10.45 -5.49
N ILE A 87 0.49 10.05 -4.23
CA ILE A 87 -0.08 8.76 -3.82
C ILE A 87 -1.50 8.96 -3.33
N GLU A 88 -2.43 8.19 -3.89
CA GLU A 88 -3.84 8.18 -3.52
C GLU A 88 -4.29 6.79 -3.06
N VAL A 89 -5.41 6.73 -2.37
CA VAL A 89 -6.10 5.46 -2.08
C VAL A 89 -6.65 4.85 -3.37
N ASP A 90 -6.66 3.52 -3.45
CA ASP A 90 -7.33 2.82 -4.55
C ASP A 90 -8.86 2.96 -4.39
N LYS A 91 -9.48 3.72 -5.29
CA LYS A 91 -10.92 4.00 -5.26
C LYS A 91 -11.77 2.74 -5.30
N ALA A 92 -11.38 1.73 -6.07
CA ALA A 92 -12.12 0.47 -6.15
C ALA A 92 -12.16 -0.26 -4.79
N LYS A 93 -11.03 -0.25 -4.05
CA LYS A 93 -10.98 -0.81 -2.69
C LYS A 93 -11.77 0.04 -1.70
N VAL A 94 -11.71 1.36 -1.81
CA VAL A 94 -12.48 2.28 -0.94
C VAL A 94 -13.98 2.08 -1.13
N GLU A 95 -14.47 1.94 -2.36
CA GLU A 95 -15.88 1.64 -2.63
C GLU A 95 -16.35 0.33 -1.99
N ILE A 96 -15.51 -0.71 -1.99
CA ILE A 96 -15.82 -1.97 -1.31
C ILE A 96 -15.93 -1.74 0.21
N ILE A 97 -14.98 -1.00 0.80
CA ILE A 97 -14.98 -0.68 2.23
C ILE A 97 -16.22 0.15 2.60
N GLU A 98 -16.58 1.12 1.75
CA GLU A 98 -17.75 1.97 1.95
C GLU A 98 -19.07 1.16 2.00
N LYS A 99 -19.17 0.12 1.16
CA LYS A 99 -20.36 -0.75 1.10
C LYS A 99 -20.42 -1.80 2.21
N LEU A 100 -19.37 -1.97 3.03
CA LEU A 100 -19.38 -2.96 4.12
C LEU A 100 -20.48 -2.66 5.13
N PRO A 101 -21.28 -3.66 5.55
CA PRO A 101 -22.28 -3.50 6.62
C PRO A 101 -21.58 -3.34 7.98
N PRO A 102 -22.29 -2.80 8.99
CA PRO A 102 -21.77 -2.74 10.35
C PRO A 102 -21.37 -4.14 10.85
N PRO A 103 -20.18 -4.27 11.46
CA PRO A 103 -19.69 -5.56 11.94
C PRO A 103 -20.56 -6.10 13.10
N ASN A 104 -20.91 -7.37 13.07
CA ASN A 104 -21.72 -8.04 14.10
C ASN A 104 -20.94 -9.13 14.85
N PHE A 105 -19.66 -9.33 14.56
CA PHE A 105 -18.75 -10.27 15.26
C PHE A 105 -17.29 -9.83 15.15
N ILE A 106 -16.44 -10.37 16.04
CA ILE A 106 -15.02 -9.99 16.18
C ILE A 106 -14.22 -10.14 14.87
N ARG A 107 -14.45 -11.23 14.13
CA ARG A 107 -13.75 -11.46 12.86
C ARG A 107 -14.05 -10.37 11.82
N ALA A 108 -15.29 -9.87 11.77
CA ALA A 108 -15.68 -8.78 10.88
C ALA A 108 -15.00 -7.46 11.27
N ILE A 109 -14.85 -7.16 12.58
CA ILE A 109 -14.06 -6.02 13.08
C ILE A 109 -12.61 -6.14 12.64
N ARG A 110 -11.99 -7.31 12.81
CA ARG A 110 -10.60 -7.55 12.44
C ARG A 110 -10.39 -7.35 10.95
N SER A 111 -11.29 -7.88 10.12
CA SER A 111 -11.24 -7.70 8.65
C SER A 111 -11.38 -6.23 8.28
N PHE A 112 -12.37 -5.52 8.83
CA PHE A 112 -12.58 -4.10 8.58
C PHE A 112 -11.35 -3.26 8.97
N LEU A 113 -10.83 -3.46 10.20
CA LEU A 113 -9.64 -2.74 10.65
C LEU A 113 -8.39 -3.08 9.84
N GLY A 114 -8.29 -4.30 9.31
CA GLY A 114 -7.23 -4.68 8.38
C GLY A 114 -7.30 -3.89 7.07
N HIS A 115 -8.49 -3.80 6.46
CA HIS A 115 -8.68 -3.03 5.23
C HIS A 115 -8.44 -1.52 5.43
N VAL A 116 -9.03 -0.93 6.47
CA VAL A 116 -8.88 0.49 6.75
C VAL A 116 -7.47 0.82 7.24
N GLY A 117 -6.86 -0.06 8.03
CA GLY A 117 -5.51 0.09 8.55
C GLY A 117 -4.42 0.10 7.47
N PHE A 118 -4.67 -0.54 6.33
CA PHE A 118 -3.79 -0.45 5.17
C PHE A 118 -3.64 1.00 4.68
N TYR A 119 -4.72 1.77 4.73
CA TYR A 119 -4.76 3.19 4.34
C TYR A 119 -4.64 4.15 5.52
N ARG A 120 -4.17 3.71 6.70
CA ARG A 120 -4.12 4.53 7.93
C ARG A 120 -3.36 5.84 7.76
N ARG A 121 -2.35 5.88 6.87
CA ARG A 121 -1.55 7.07 6.58
C ARG A 121 -2.36 8.24 5.98
N PHE A 122 -3.50 7.94 5.36
CA PHE A 122 -4.40 8.93 4.77
C PHE A 122 -5.45 9.43 5.77
N ILE A 123 -5.51 8.87 6.98
CA ILE A 123 -6.53 9.17 7.98
C ILE A 123 -5.88 9.84 9.18
N LYS A 124 -6.15 11.13 9.35
CA LYS A 124 -5.72 11.87 10.54
C LYS A 124 -6.33 11.25 11.80
N ASP A 125 -5.57 11.16 12.87
CA ASP A 125 -5.98 10.60 14.16
C ASP A 125 -6.50 9.14 14.10
N PHE A 126 -6.03 8.34 13.13
CA PHE A 126 -6.48 6.96 12.91
C PHE A 126 -6.53 6.13 14.21
N SER A 127 -5.45 6.14 15.00
CA SER A 127 -5.35 5.35 16.24
C SER A 127 -6.41 5.74 17.26
N LYS A 128 -6.68 7.03 17.41
CA LYS A 128 -7.70 7.56 18.31
C LYS A 128 -9.11 7.18 17.85
N ILE A 129 -9.40 7.35 16.56
CA ILE A 129 -10.70 7.01 15.97
C ILE A 129 -10.97 5.51 16.02
N SER A 130 -9.96 4.68 15.72
CA SER A 130 -10.10 3.22 15.66
C SER A 130 -10.15 2.55 17.05
N LYS A 131 -9.73 3.23 18.13
CA LYS A 131 -9.62 2.67 19.48
C LYS A 131 -10.88 1.95 19.98
N PRO A 132 -12.12 2.47 19.83
CA PRO A 132 -13.32 1.76 20.26
C PRO A 132 -13.51 0.40 19.57
N LEU A 133 -13.13 0.30 18.29
CA LEU A 133 -13.19 -0.94 17.51
C LEU A 133 -12.06 -1.90 17.90
N SER A 134 -10.84 -1.37 18.08
CA SER A 134 -9.68 -2.15 18.48
C SER A 134 -9.86 -2.78 19.88
N ASN A 135 -10.54 -2.11 20.80
CA ASN A 135 -10.86 -2.65 22.12
C ASN A 135 -11.72 -3.91 22.05
N LEU A 136 -12.56 -4.06 21.01
CA LEU A 136 -13.36 -5.30 20.81
C LEU A 136 -12.50 -6.50 20.37
N LEU A 137 -11.24 -6.28 20.01
CA LEU A 137 -10.29 -7.34 19.64
C LEU A 137 -9.49 -7.88 20.85
N ILE A 138 -9.59 -7.22 22.02
CA ILE A 138 -8.90 -7.64 23.23
C ILE A 138 -9.49 -8.99 23.68
N LYS A 139 -8.59 -9.91 24.08
CA LYS A 139 -8.95 -11.24 24.55
C LYS A 139 -9.96 -11.16 25.71
N ASP A 140 -10.94 -12.04 25.72
CA ASP A 140 -11.98 -12.17 26.76
C ASP A 140 -12.92 -10.95 26.91
N THR A 141 -12.88 -10.01 25.97
CA THR A 141 -13.80 -8.85 25.95
C THR A 141 -15.14 -9.27 25.31
N PRO A 142 -16.29 -9.04 25.97
CA PRO A 142 -17.58 -9.31 25.37
C PRO A 142 -17.81 -8.43 24.13
N PHE A 143 -18.36 -9.02 23.07
CA PHE A 143 -18.66 -8.28 21.85
C PHE A 143 -19.90 -7.39 22.04
N VAL A 144 -19.69 -6.10 22.26
CA VAL A 144 -20.76 -5.08 22.33
C VAL A 144 -20.48 -3.98 21.34
N PHE A 145 -21.16 -3.99 20.21
CA PHE A 145 -21.00 -2.95 19.18
C PHE A 145 -21.78 -1.68 19.59
N SER A 146 -21.16 -0.89 20.46
CA SER A 146 -21.72 0.32 21.05
C SER A 146 -21.87 1.47 20.03
N THR A 147 -22.58 2.54 20.44
CA THR A 147 -22.69 3.78 19.66
C THR A 147 -21.33 4.40 19.33
N LYS A 148 -20.34 4.28 20.24
CA LYS A 148 -18.96 4.73 20.00
C LYS A 148 -18.28 3.90 18.88
N CYS A 149 -18.51 2.59 18.86
CA CYS A 149 -18.01 1.72 17.79
C CYS A 149 -18.67 2.05 16.44
N GLN A 150 -19.98 2.30 16.45
CA GLN A 150 -20.70 2.69 15.24
C GLN A 150 -20.23 4.03 14.69
N GLN A 151 -19.98 5.00 15.57
CA GLN A 151 -19.42 6.29 15.17
C GLN A 151 -18.02 6.14 14.59
N ALA A 152 -17.13 5.40 15.26
CA ALA A 152 -15.78 5.11 14.77
C ALA A 152 -15.80 4.44 13.39
N PHE A 153 -16.68 3.44 13.21
CA PHE A 153 -16.86 2.76 11.94
C PHE A 153 -17.28 3.71 10.81
N LYS A 154 -18.25 4.58 11.04
CA LYS A 154 -18.71 5.58 10.07
C LYS A 154 -17.63 6.61 9.77
N THR A 155 -16.96 7.13 10.79
CA THR A 155 -15.89 8.13 10.65
C THR A 155 -14.72 7.59 9.81
N LEU A 156 -14.27 6.35 10.06
CA LEU A 156 -13.18 5.74 9.29
C LEU A 156 -13.57 5.55 7.82
N LYS A 157 -14.79 5.12 7.52
CA LYS A 157 -15.29 5.02 6.14
C LYS A 157 -15.27 6.38 5.43
N GLN A 158 -15.83 7.40 6.10
CA GLN A 158 -15.91 8.76 5.56
C GLN A 158 -14.52 9.34 5.30
N ALA A 159 -13.57 9.11 6.22
CA ALA A 159 -12.19 9.56 6.09
C ALA A 159 -11.48 8.94 4.88
N LEU A 160 -11.78 7.67 4.54
CA LEU A 160 -11.24 7.03 3.33
C LEU A 160 -11.85 7.57 2.04
N VAL A 161 -13.16 7.83 2.03
CA VAL A 161 -13.84 8.43 0.87
C VAL A 161 -13.29 9.82 0.56
N ASN A 162 -12.94 10.58 1.61
CA ASN A 162 -12.37 11.93 1.52
C ASN A 162 -10.84 11.94 1.70
N ALA A 163 -10.17 10.83 1.46
CA ALA A 163 -8.73 10.72 1.67
C ALA A 163 -7.96 11.73 0.80
N PRO A 164 -7.01 12.49 1.38
CA PRO A 164 -6.20 13.44 0.63
C PRO A 164 -5.21 12.72 -0.29
N ILE A 165 -4.72 13.44 -1.29
CA ILE A 165 -3.55 13.01 -2.07
C ILE A 165 -2.31 13.30 -1.21
N MET A 166 -1.45 12.29 -1.05
CA MET A 166 -0.15 12.47 -0.42
C MET A 166 0.87 12.85 -1.49
N VAL A 167 1.41 14.04 -1.37
CA VAL A 167 2.43 14.56 -2.28
C VAL A 167 3.74 13.80 -2.05
N THR A 168 4.48 13.53 -3.13
CA THR A 168 5.83 12.98 -3.04
C THR A 168 6.79 14.03 -2.47
N PRO A 169 7.72 13.66 -1.59
CA PRO A 169 8.74 14.58 -1.10
C PRO A 169 9.66 15.02 -2.24
N ASP A 170 10.15 16.24 -2.17
CA ASP A 170 11.23 16.73 -3.00
C ASP A 170 12.54 16.39 -2.30
N TRP A 171 13.26 15.40 -2.82
CA TRP A 171 14.48 14.86 -2.19
C TRP A 171 15.68 15.82 -2.28
N ASP A 172 15.60 16.89 -3.08
CA ASP A 172 16.62 17.91 -3.21
C ASP A 172 16.52 18.99 -2.11
N LEU A 173 15.42 18.96 -1.33
CA LEU A 173 15.22 19.87 -0.20
C LEU A 173 15.70 19.25 1.13
N SER A 174 16.03 20.11 2.09
CA SER A 174 16.31 19.67 3.47
C SER A 174 15.04 19.24 4.16
N PHE A 175 15.10 18.15 4.94
CA PHE A 175 13.98 17.62 5.69
C PHE A 175 14.09 17.91 7.17
N GLU A 176 12.95 18.14 7.82
CA GLU A 176 12.83 18.19 9.27
C GLU A 176 12.02 16.99 9.76
N LEU A 177 12.56 16.28 10.76
CA LEU A 177 11.85 15.19 11.40
C LEU A 177 11.11 15.70 12.63
N MET A 178 9.78 15.68 12.60
CA MET A 178 8.93 15.98 13.73
C MET A 178 8.36 14.69 14.32
N CYS A 179 8.59 14.50 15.62
CA CYS A 179 8.05 13.36 16.36
C CYS A 179 7.12 13.84 17.47
N ASP A 180 5.99 13.17 17.62
CA ASP A 180 5.05 13.40 18.72
C ASP A 180 4.59 12.08 19.33
N ALA A 181 4.42 12.07 20.64
CA ALA A 181 3.97 10.93 21.41
C ALA A 181 2.77 11.27 22.26
N SER A 182 1.78 10.40 22.25
CA SER A 182 0.57 10.51 23.05
C SER A 182 0.23 9.18 23.73
N ASP A 183 -0.75 9.16 24.63
CA ASP A 183 -1.27 7.92 25.23
C ASP A 183 -1.91 6.95 24.19
N PHE A 184 -2.07 7.36 22.97
CA PHE A 184 -2.74 6.60 21.91
C PHE A 184 -1.77 6.04 20.88
N ALA A 185 -0.75 6.80 20.51
CA ALA A 185 0.17 6.44 19.45
C ALA A 185 1.44 7.30 19.51
N LEU A 186 2.52 6.78 18.94
CA LEU A 186 3.69 7.53 18.53
C LEU A 186 3.57 7.86 17.05
N GLY A 187 3.75 9.12 16.70
CA GLY A 187 3.75 9.62 15.32
C GLY A 187 5.09 10.25 14.97
N ALA A 188 5.51 10.11 13.73
CA ALA A 188 6.63 10.83 13.16
C ALA A 188 6.26 11.31 11.76
N VAL A 189 6.65 12.52 11.43
CA VAL A 189 6.45 13.15 10.13
C VAL A 189 7.78 13.69 9.64
N LEU A 190 8.10 13.41 8.40
CA LEU A 190 9.18 14.03 7.66
C LEU A 190 8.56 15.14 6.81
N GLY A 191 9.03 16.36 6.93
CA GLY A 191 8.51 17.54 6.25
C GLY A 191 9.60 18.49 5.80
#